data_9ea0e46aba34d63acb3f061368b1253a
#
_entry.id   9ea0e46aba34d63acb3f061368b1253a
#
_cell.length_a   1.000
_cell.length_b   1.000
_cell.length_c   1.000
_cell.angle_alpha   90.00
_cell.angle_beta   90.00
_cell.angle_gamma   90.00
#
_symmetry.space_group_name_H-M   'P 1'
#
loop_
_entity.id
_entity.type
_entity.pdbx_description
1 polymer ?
#
loop_
_entity_poly.entity_id
_entity_poly.type
_entity_poly.pdbx_seq_one_letter_code
_entity_poly.pdbx_strand_id
1 'polypeptide(L)'
;MVKPRPHSPGIAGSTDPAMALAQVRAQWGGKAPLWVFAYASLLWRPEFEVAQQSLARVQGWHRALQMWSRVNRGTPAQPGLVFALLRGGSCWGMVQQVPAAQANEVLERLWSREMPTGVYVPRWLRCHTETGPVQALAFTLPHTSPQNTGRLSKAHYQRIFSDTVGGRFGTTLDYALQTYERLLALGIDDPNLADLLRFAP
;
A
#
# COMPACT_ATOMS: atom_id res chain seq x y z
N MET A 1 -11.32 -9.51 31.81
CA MET A 1 -12.12 -8.70 30.86
C MET A 1 -11.19 -7.68 30.23
N VAL A 2 -10.68 -7.94 29.03
CA VAL A 2 -9.80 -7.02 28.30
C VAL A 2 -10.70 -6.07 27.51
N LYS A 3 -10.64 -4.76 27.83
CA LYS A 3 -11.36 -3.74 27.07
C LYS A 3 -10.87 -3.71 25.62
N PRO A 4 -11.76 -3.71 24.61
CA PRO A 4 -11.35 -3.51 23.23
C PRO A 4 -10.72 -2.12 23.08
N ARG A 5 -9.52 -2.06 22.51
CA ARG A 5 -8.81 -0.81 22.23
C ARG A 5 -9.51 -0.04 21.12
N PRO A 6 -9.56 1.29 21.21
CA PRO A 6 -10.18 2.11 20.18
C PRO A 6 -9.40 1.95 18.86
N HIS A 7 -10.07 1.44 17.84
CA HIS A 7 -9.59 1.52 16.47
C HIS A 7 -9.66 2.98 16.04
N SER A 8 -8.55 3.52 15.53
CA SER A 8 -8.59 4.83 14.86
C SER A 8 -9.69 4.80 13.81
N PRO A 9 -10.62 5.76 13.83
CA PRO A 9 -11.70 5.79 12.85
C PRO A 9 -11.08 5.90 11.45
N GLY A 10 -11.38 4.94 10.59
CA GLY A 10 -11.12 5.11 9.18
C GLY A 10 -11.90 6.32 8.68
N ILE A 11 -11.37 7.03 7.69
CA ILE A 11 -12.11 8.10 7.03
C ILE A 11 -13.29 7.43 6.34
N ALA A 12 -14.42 7.41 7.03
CA ALA A 12 -15.58 6.68 6.57
C ALA A 12 -16.22 7.43 5.39
N GLY A 13 -16.35 6.74 4.27
CA GLY A 13 -17.38 7.03 3.28
C GLY A 13 -17.08 8.07 2.21
N SER A 14 -15.89 8.66 2.09
CA SER A 14 -15.63 9.56 0.97
C SER A 14 -14.84 8.84 -0.12
N THR A 15 -15.46 8.63 -1.26
CA THR A 15 -14.78 8.26 -2.52
C THR A 15 -14.24 9.49 -3.24
N ASP A 16 -14.51 10.69 -2.75
CA ASP A 16 -13.99 11.95 -3.27
C ASP A 16 -12.54 12.17 -2.77
N PRO A 17 -11.54 12.12 -3.68
CA PRO A 17 -10.13 12.31 -3.31
C PRO A 17 -9.84 13.66 -2.62
N ALA A 18 -10.53 14.75 -3.02
CA ALA A 18 -10.31 16.07 -2.45
C ALA A 18 -10.79 16.15 -0.99
N MET A 19 -11.96 15.59 -0.70
CA MET A 19 -12.48 15.51 0.66
C MET A 19 -11.61 14.64 1.56
N ALA A 20 -11.15 13.50 1.04
CA ALA A 20 -10.27 12.61 1.78
C ALA A 20 -8.91 13.28 2.08
N LEU A 21 -8.35 14.06 1.15
CA LEU A 21 -7.13 14.85 1.38
C LEU A 21 -7.33 15.89 2.49
N ALA A 22 -8.43 16.63 2.43
CA ALA A 22 -8.76 17.63 3.45
C ALA A 22 -8.86 17.00 4.85
N GLN A 23 -9.49 15.82 4.95
CA GLN A 23 -9.61 15.09 6.21
C GLN A 23 -8.26 14.59 6.73
N VAL A 24 -7.40 14.04 5.85
CA VAL A 24 -6.04 13.62 6.23
C VAL A 24 -5.23 14.80 6.73
N ARG A 25 -5.29 15.95 6.05
CA ARG A 25 -4.63 17.19 6.48
C ARG A 25 -5.12 17.69 7.84
N ALA A 26 -6.43 17.69 8.05
CA ALA A 26 -7.02 18.10 9.32
C ALA A 26 -6.58 17.19 10.49
N GLN A 27 -6.53 15.88 10.26
CA GLN A 27 -6.09 14.91 11.26
C GLN A 27 -4.59 14.99 11.55
N TRP A 28 -3.76 15.26 10.53
CA TRP A 28 -2.32 15.41 10.69
C TRP A 28 -1.95 16.74 11.34
N GLY A 29 -2.71 17.80 11.09
CA GLY A 29 -2.48 19.15 11.63
C GLY A 29 -1.41 19.96 10.90
N GLY A 30 -0.74 19.43 9.88
CA GLY A 30 0.11 20.14 8.93
C GLY A 30 1.47 20.66 9.45
N LYS A 31 1.84 20.40 10.70
CA LYS A 31 3.03 21.00 11.35
C LYS A 31 4.13 20.00 11.67
N ALA A 32 3.78 18.76 11.94
CA ALA A 32 4.73 17.70 12.27
C ALA A 32 5.29 17.04 11.01
N PRO A 33 6.42 16.31 11.08
CA PRO A 33 6.83 15.40 10.02
C PRO A 33 5.71 14.43 9.69
N LEU A 34 5.55 14.09 8.40
CA LEU A 34 4.54 13.14 7.94
C LEU A 34 5.16 11.75 7.89
N TRP A 35 4.54 10.78 8.56
CA TRP A 35 4.93 9.39 8.43
C TRP A 35 4.02 8.66 7.43
N VAL A 36 4.62 7.88 6.53
CA VAL A 36 3.94 7.07 5.54
C VAL A 36 4.31 5.61 5.74
N PHE A 37 3.33 4.72 5.74
CA PHE A 37 3.56 3.28 5.79
C PHE A 37 3.70 2.71 4.39
N ALA A 38 4.91 2.29 4.05
CA ALA A 38 5.25 1.65 2.79
C ALA A 38 5.16 0.12 2.92
N TYR A 39 4.33 -0.51 2.10
CA TYR A 39 4.13 -1.96 2.09
C TYR A 39 4.33 -2.61 0.72
N ALA A 40 4.45 -1.81 -0.36
CA ALA A 40 4.64 -2.27 -1.73
C ALA A 40 5.55 -1.28 -2.48
N SER A 41 5.11 -0.66 -3.59
CA SER A 41 5.97 0.19 -4.44
C SER A 41 6.68 1.33 -3.71
N LEU A 42 6.10 1.88 -2.67
CA LEU A 42 6.76 2.90 -1.83
C LEU A 42 8.01 2.37 -1.10
N LEU A 43 8.17 1.05 -0.95
CA LEU A 43 9.38 0.45 -0.37
C LEU A 43 10.63 0.66 -1.24
N TRP A 44 10.48 0.67 -2.55
CA TRP A 44 11.56 0.77 -3.52
C TRP A 44 11.46 1.99 -4.43
N ARG A 45 10.32 2.68 -4.44
CA ARG A 45 10.07 3.91 -5.20
C ARG A 45 9.21 4.90 -4.40
N PRO A 46 9.74 5.52 -3.34
CA PRO A 46 8.98 6.47 -2.51
C PRO A 46 8.61 7.75 -3.25
N GLU A 47 9.44 8.23 -4.19
CA GLU A 47 9.28 9.50 -4.94
C GLU A 47 9.27 10.75 -4.05
N PHE A 48 9.81 10.65 -2.85
CA PHE A 48 10.04 11.75 -1.91
C PHE A 48 11.30 11.48 -1.08
N GLU A 49 11.85 12.55 -0.51
CA GLU A 49 12.97 12.44 0.42
C GLU A 49 12.53 11.75 1.71
N VAL A 50 13.25 10.72 2.10
CA VAL A 50 13.02 9.98 3.34
C VAL A 50 14.04 10.42 4.37
N ALA A 51 13.62 11.26 5.33
CA ALA A 51 14.49 11.76 6.41
C ALA A 51 14.86 10.66 7.41
N GLN A 52 13.90 9.79 7.73
CA GLN A 52 14.07 8.65 8.62
C GLN A 52 13.21 7.49 8.13
N GLN A 53 13.65 6.28 8.39
CA GLN A 53 12.84 5.09 8.13
C GLN A 53 13.12 4.00 9.15
N SER A 54 12.11 3.18 9.41
CA SER A 54 12.24 2.03 10.30
C SER A 54 11.37 0.89 9.83
N LEU A 55 11.82 -0.34 10.07
CA LEU A 55 10.95 -1.51 9.94
C LEU A 55 9.74 -1.35 10.85
N ALA A 56 8.59 -1.69 10.35
CA ALA A 56 7.37 -1.55 11.09
C ALA A 56 6.37 -2.66 10.77
N ARG A 57 5.59 -3.05 11.77
CA ARG A 57 4.51 -4.01 11.64
C ARG A 57 3.18 -3.35 11.96
N VAL A 58 2.21 -3.51 11.07
CA VAL A 58 0.80 -3.17 11.33
C VAL A 58 0.00 -4.43 11.65
N GLN A 59 -0.86 -4.35 12.65
CA GLN A 59 -1.79 -5.41 13.03
C GLN A 59 -3.17 -5.14 12.41
N GLY A 60 -3.89 -6.21 12.06
CA GLY A 60 -5.22 -6.12 11.46
C GLY A 60 -5.23 -5.76 9.97
N TRP A 61 -4.05 -5.81 9.31
CA TRP A 61 -3.87 -5.54 7.88
C TRP A 61 -2.84 -6.48 7.29
N HIS A 62 -3.02 -6.89 6.03
CA HIS A 62 -2.06 -7.70 5.30
C HIS A 62 -1.87 -7.20 3.87
N ARG A 63 -0.67 -7.40 3.32
CA ARG A 63 -0.36 -7.16 1.91
C ARG A 63 -0.92 -8.31 1.06
N ALA A 64 -1.60 -7.96 -0.04
CA ALA A 64 -2.12 -8.95 -0.98
C ALA A 64 -2.04 -8.43 -2.42
N LEU A 65 -1.61 -9.28 -3.36
CA LEU A 65 -1.61 -8.97 -4.79
C LEU A 65 -3.02 -9.22 -5.36
N GLN A 66 -3.98 -8.37 -4.97
CA GLN A 66 -5.41 -8.58 -5.17
C GLN A 66 -6.17 -7.31 -5.60
N MET A 67 -5.50 -6.36 -6.22
CA MET A 67 -6.15 -5.18 -6.76
C MET A 67 -5.92 -5.09 -8.26
N TRP A 68 -7.01 -4.91 -9.03
CA TRP A 68 -6.92 -4.70 -10.48
C TRP A 68 -6.12 -3.44 -10.83
N SER A 69 -5.24 -3.57 -11.81
CA SER A 69 -4.49 -2.47 -12.41
C SER A 69 -4.69 -2.45 -13.92
N ARG A 70 -5.42 -1.43 -14.40
CA ARG A 70 -5.76 -1.26 -15.81
C ARG A 70 -4.93 -0.19 -16.52
N VAL A 71 -3.97 0.41 -15.81
CA VAL A 71 -3.12 1.49 -16.34
C VAL A 71 -1.65 1.24 -16.01
N ASN A 72 -1.35 0.93 -14.74
CA ASN A 72 0.03 0.88 -14.28
C ASN A 72 0.73 -0.45 -14.55
N ARG A 73 0.01 -1.58 -14.44
CA ARG A 73 0.56 -2.94 -14.59
C ARG A 73 -0.24 -3.82 -15.55
N GLY A 74 -1.07 -3.21 -16.35
CA GLY A 74 -1.89 -3.82 -17.37
C GLY A 74 -2.67 -2.76 -18.12
N THR A 75 -3.57 -3.20 -19.00
CA THR A 75 -4.46 -2.36 -19.80
C THR A 75 -5.92 -2.63 -19.45
N PRO A 76 -6.88 -1.81 -19.92
CA PRO A 76 -8.29 -2.12 -19.76
C PRO A 76 -8.71 -3.48 -20.33
N ALA A 77 -8.10 -3.89 -21.48
CA ALA A 77 -8.37 -5.17 -22.13
C ALA A 77 -7.68 -6.37 -21.44
N GLN A 78 -6.50 -6.13 -20.86
CA GLN A 78 -5.70 -7.12 -20.14
C GLN A 78 -5.26 -6.54 -18.79
N PRO A 79 -6.15 -6.53 -17.77
CA PRO A 79 -5.80 -5.99 -16.47
C PRO A 79 -4.75 -6.83 -15.75
N GLY A 80 -3.73 -6.16 -15.23
CA GLY A 80 -2.78 -6.75 -14.31
C GLY A 80 -3.22 -6.57 -12.85
N LEU A 81 -2.29 -6.81 -11.92
CA LEU A 81 -2.51 -6.68 -10.48
C LEU A 81 -1.47 -5.76 -9.83
N VAL A 82 -1.90 -5.12 -8.75
CA VAL A 82 -1.03 -4.43 -7.80
C VAL A 82 -1.36 -4.86 -6.38
N PHE A 83 -0.43 -4.61 -5.46
CA PHE A 83 -0.66 -4.89 -4.05
C PHE A 83 -1.68 -3.94 -3.46
N ALA A 84 -2.52 -4.50 -2.61
CA ALA A 84 -3.42 -3.78 -1.71
C ALA A 84 -3.07 -4.09 -0.25
N LEU A 85 -3.36 -3.16 0.64
CA LEU A 85 -3.38 -3.39 2.08
C LEU A 85 -4.83 -3.67 2.48
N LEU A 86 -5.11 -4.94 2.77
CA LEU A 86 -6.43 -5.45 3.09
C LEU A 86 -6.59 -5.71 4.58
N ARG A 87 -7.82 -5.65 5.08
CA ARG A 87 -8.11 -5.99 6.48
C ARG A 87 -7.80 -7.45 6.79
N GLY A 88 -7.33 -7.68 8.03
CA GLY A 88 -6.99 -9.00 8.57
C GLY A 88 -5.48 -9.26 8.64
N GLY A 89 -5.06 -10.13 9.54
CA GLY A 89 -3.66 -10.53 9.68
C GLY A 89 -2.71 -9.43 10.17
N SER A 90 -1.50 -9.44 9.65
CA SER A 90 -0.49 -8.42 9.90
C SER A 90 0.39 -8.22 8.67
N CYS A 91 0.98 -7.03 8.54
CA CYS A 91 1.89 -6.69 7.44
C CYS A 91 3.17 -6.07 7.99
N TRP A 92 4.30 -6.61 7.59
CA TRP A 92 5.59 -5.96 7.72
C TRP A 92 5.85 -5.04 6.53
N GLY A 93 6.43 -3.88 6.81
CA GLY A 93 6.83 -2.87 5.84
C GLY A 93 7.76 -1.87 6.48
N MET A 94 7.77 -0.65 5.95
CA MET A 94 8.56 0.47 6.46
C MET A 94 7.65 1.63 6.85
N VAL A 95 7.95 2.31 7.94
CA VAL A 95 7.51 3.69 8.14
C VAL A 95 8.59 4.62 7.61
N GLN A 96 8.20 5.56 6.77
CA GLN A 96 9.08 6.54 6.12
C GLN A 96 8.65 7.93 6.53
N GLN A 97 9.58 8.70 7.08
CA GLN A 97 9.33 10.07 7.53
C GLN A 97 9.65 11.06 6.42
N VAL A 98 8.67 11.89 6.10
CA VAL A 98 8.83 13.07 5.26
C VAL A 98 9.12 14.28 6.16
N PRO A 99 10.17 15.07 5.88
CA PRO A 99 10.44 16.29 6.65
C PRO A 99 9.24 17.24 6.68
N ALA A 100 8.99 17.87 7.82
CA ALA A 100 7.83 18.77 7.99
C ALA A 100 7.78 19.88 6.92
N ALA A 101 8.92 20.41 6.51
CA ALA A 101 9.01 21.47 5.49
C ALA A 101 8.49 21.03 4.12
N GLN A 102 8.58 19.72 3.78
CA GLN A 102 8.18 19.17 2.50
C GLN A 102 6.83 18.41 2.58
N ALA A 103 6.33 18.18 3.78
CA ALA A 103 5.26 17.21 4.01
C ALA A 103 3.95 17.56 3.31
N ASN A 104 3.60 18.84 3.17
CA ASN A 104 2.41 19.26 2.42
C ASN A 104 2.52 18.96 0.93
N GLU A 105 3.65 19.30 0.31
CA GLU A 105 3.91 19.05 -1.11
C GLU A 105 3.98 17.54 -1.40
N VAL A 106 4.69 16.81 -0.55
CA VAL A 106 4.78 15.34 -0.66
C VAL A 106 3.41 14.68 -0.52
N LEU A 107 2.57 15.16 0.40
CA LEU A 107 1.21 14.64 0.57
C LEU A 107 0.38 14.85 -0.71
N GLU A 108 0.49 15.98 -1.39
CA GLU A 108 -0.19 16.22 -2.67
C GLU A 108 0.31 15.28 -3.77
N ARG A 109 1.63 15.08 -3.88
CA ARG A 109 2.21 14.14 -4.85
C ARG A 109 1.76 12.70 -4.58
N LEU A 110 1.80 12.27 -3.32
CA LEU A 110 1.27 10.96 -2.91
C LEU A 110 -0.21 10.82 -3.27
N TRP A 111 -0.99 11.89 -3.08
CA TRP A 111 -2.41 11.88 -3.42
C TRP A 111 -2.64 11.71 -4.92
N SER A 112 -1.92 12.46 -5.73
CA SER A 112 -1.98 12.36 -7.20
C SER A 112 -1.58 10.97 -7.70
N ARG A 113 -0.66 10.30 -6.98
CA ARG A 113 -0.18 8.96 -7.33
C ARG A 113 -1.13 7.85 -6.88
N GLU A 114 -1.58 7.90 -5.61
CA GLU A 114 -2.31 6.79 -4.97
C GLU A 114 -3.85 6.97 -5.07
N MET A 115 -4.31 8.20 -5.20
CA MET A 115 -5.73 8.55 -5.14
C MET A 115 -6.33 9.12 -6.43
N PRO A 116 -5.79 8.86 -7.64
CA PRO A 116 -6.33 9.49 -8.87
C PRO A 116 -7.77 9.11 -9.15
N THR A 117 -8.23 7.96 -8.65
CA THR A 117 -9.59 7.44 -8.86
C THR A 117 -10.37 7.26 -7.55
N GLY A 118 -9.80 7.63 -6.40
CA GLY A 118 -10.44 7.45 -5.09
C GLY A 118 -10.69 6.00 -4.69
N VAL A 119 -9.94 5.06 -5.25
CA VAL A 119 -10.12 3.61 -4.98
C VAL A 119 -9.67 3.23 -3.57
N TYR A 120 -8.57 3.83 -3.11
CA TYR A 120 -8.07 3.59 -1.77
C TYR A 120 -8.81 4.41 -0.72
N VAL A 121 -8.83 3.89 0.49
CA VAL A 121 -9.22 4.61 1.70
C VAL A 121 -7.95 4.91 2.49
N PRO A 122 -7.54 6.19 2.59
CA PRO A 122 -6.40 6.58 3.42
C PRO A 122 -6.73 6.38 4.90
N ARG A 123 -5.75 5.91 5.67
CA ARG A 123 -5.90 5.63 7.10
C ARG A 123 -4.63 5.96 7.84
N TRP A 124 -4.79 6.49 9.04
CA TRP A 124 -3.72 6.54 10.02
C TRP A 124 -3.64 5.20 10.74
N LEU A 125 -2.55 4.49 10.54
CA LEU A 125 -2.32 3.18 11.16
C LEU A 125 -1.26 3.29 12.24
N ARG A 126 -1.50 2.59 13.35
CA ARG A 126 -0.48 2.40 14.39
C ARG A 126 0.50 1.33 13.91
N CYS A 127 1.69 1.77 13.54
CA CYS A 127 2.80 0.95 13.09
C CYS A 127 3.73 0.68 14.27
N HIS A 128 4.03 -0.57 14.56
CA HIS A 128 4.93 -0.96 15.63
C HIS A 128 6.34 -1.06 15.08
N THR A 129 7.25 -0.24 15.57
CA THR A 129 8.68 -0.26 15.29
C THR A 129 9.47 -0.73 16.51
N GLU A 130 10.76 -0.96 16.34
CA GLU A 130 11.66 -1.32 17.45
C GLU A 130 11.71 -0.23 18.52
N THR A 131 11.66 1.03 18.11
CA THR A 131 11.75 2.20 19.03
C THR A 131 10.39 2.63 19.59
N GLY A 132 9.30 1.93 19.23
CA GLY A 132 7.95 2.23 19.69
C GLY A 132 6.95 2.44 18.57
N PRO A 133 5.70 2.73 18.91
CA PRO A 133 4.64 2.88 17.91
C PRO A 133 4.69 4.24 17.21
N VAL A 134 4.52 4.24 15.90
CA VAL A 134 4.40 5.43 15.05
C VAL A 134 3.02 5.44 14.37
N GLN A 135 2.36 6.60 14.33
CA GLN A 135 1.17 6.80 13.51
C GLN A 135 1.58 7.18 12.10
N ALA A 136 1.27 6.32 11.12
CA ALA A 136 1.64 6.55 9.73
C ALA A 136 0.42 6.49 8.81
N LEU A 137 0.43 7.35 7.79
CA LEU A 137 -0.55 7.33 6.72
C LEU A 137 -0.34 6.07 5.85
N ALA A 138 -1.40 5.33 5.60
CA ALA A 138 -1.42 4.19 4.71
C ALA A 138 -2.63 4.26 3.76
N PHE A 139 -2.45 3.74 2.56
CA PHE A 139 -3.51 3.62 1.56
C PHE A 139 -4.06 2.19 1.59
N THR A 140 -5.30 2.02 2.02
CA THR A 140 -5.94 0.71 2.23
C THR A 140 -7.03 0.47 1.21
N LEU A 141 -7.28 -0.80 0.87
CA LEU A 141 -8.36 -1.17 -0.04
C LEU A 141 -9.51 -1.84 0.74
N PRO A 142 -10.75 -1.33 0.65
CA PRO A 142 -11.90 -2.01 1.22
C PRO A 142 -12.13 -3.38 0.56
N HIS A 143 -12.54 -4.39 1.33
CA HIS A 143 -12.92 -5.69 0.75
C HIS A 143 -14.10 -5.58 -0.22
N THR A 144 -14.98 -4.60 -0.01
CA THR A 144 -16.14 -4.32 -0.85
C THR A 144 -15.81 -3.53 -2.12
N SER A 145 -14.53 -3.11 -2.29
CA SER A 145 -14.12 -2.38 -3.50
C SER A 145 -14.28 -3.26 -4.74
N PRO A 146 -14.88 -2.77 -5.84
CA PRO A 146 -14.93 -3.49 -7.11
C PRO A 146 -13.54 -3.71 -7.73
N GLN A 147 -12.51 -3.04 -7.23
CA GLN A 147 -11.13 -3.27 -7.64
C GLN A 147 -10.47 -4.41 -6.86
N ASN A 148 -11.05 -4.86 -5.73
CA ASN A 148 -10.57 -6.03 -5.01
C ASN A 148 -10.96 -7.30 -5.75
N THR A 149 -9.96 -8.07 -6.19
CA THR A 149 -10.18 -9.33 -6.92
C THR A 149 -10.55 -10.50 -6.00
N GLY A 150 -10.31 -10.35 -4.69
CA GLY A 150 -10.17 -11.51 -3.82
C GLY A 150 -9.00 -12.40 -4.25
N ARG A 151 -8.92 -13.57 -3.67
CA ARG A 151 -7.91 -14.58 -4.05
C ARG A 151 -8.28 -15.22 -5.38
N LEU A 152 -7.46 -14.99 -6.40
CA LEU A 152 -7.64 -15.60 -7.72
C LEU A 152 -7.16 -17.07 -7.71
N SER A 153 -7.61 -17.85 -8.71
CA SER A 153 -7.10 -19.21 -8.92
C SER A 153 -5.65 -19.19 -9.43
N LYS A 154 -4.93 -20.30 -9.24
CA LYS A 154 -3.57 -20.49 -9.77
C LYS A 154 -3.50 -20.16 -11.27
N ALA A 155 -4.45 -20.69 -12.06
CA ALA A 155 -4.49 -20.44 -13.51
C ALA A 155 -4.63 -18.95 -13.87
N HIS A 156 -5.36 -18.16 -13.06
CA HIS A 156 -5.44 -16.72 -13.27
C HIS A 156 -4.12 -16.02 -12.98
N TYR A 157 -3.45 -16.37 -11.85
CA TYR A 157 -2.13 -15.80 -11.56
C TYR A 157 -1.10 -16.18 -12.62
N GLN A 158 -1.07 -17.43 -13.08
CA GLN A 158 -0.17 -17.87 -14.16
C GLN A 158 -0.39 -17.05 -15.42
N ARG A 159 -1.63 -16.85 -15.84
CA ARG A 159 -1.95 -16.04 -17.03
C ARG A 159 -1.47 -14.59 -16.86
N ILE A 160 -1.72 -13.96 -15.69
CA ILE A 160 -1.33 -12.58 -15.43
C ILE A 160 0.20 -12.44 -15.35
N PHE A 161 0.91 -13.41 -14.79
CA PHE A 161 2.37 -13.41 -14.73
C PHE A 161 3.04 -13.70 -16.08
N SER A 162 2.34 -14.39 -16.98
CA SER A 162 2.81 -14.63 -18.35
C SER A 162 2.48 -13.46 -19.30
N ASP A 163 1.74 -12.44 -18.84
CA ASP A 163 1.41 -11.28 -19.65
C ASP A 163 2.64 -10.40 -19.85
N THR A 164 3.03 -10.21 -21.11
CA THR A 164 4.17 -9.39 -21.54
C THR A 164 3.78 -7.98 -21.98
N VAL A 165 2.48 -7.70 -22.11
CA VAL A 165 2.01 -6.38 -22.58
C VAL A 165 2.26 -5.31 -21.53
N GLY A 166 1.99 -5.64 -20.26
CA GLY A 166 2.20 -4.72 -19.15
C GLY A 166 1.33 -3.47 -19.21
N GLY A 167 1.65 -2.53 -18.35
CA GLY A 167 1.06 -1.19 -18.27
C GLY A 167 2.14 -0.10 -18.33
N ARG A 168 1.77 1.11 -17.92
CA ARG A 168 2.68 2.29 -17.92
C ARG A 168 4.01 2.03 -17.20
N PHE A 169 4.03 1.18 -16.18
CA PHE A 169 5.20 0.89 -15.36
C PHE A 169 5.67 -0.58 -15.42
N GLY A 170 5.31 -1.29 -16.51
CA GLY A 170 5.70 -2.68 -16.71
C GLY A 170 4.62 -3.69 -16.34
N THR A 171 5.00 -4.95 -16.19
CA THR A 171 4.09 -6.07 -15.93
C THR A 171 3.75 -6.24 -14.45
N THR A 172 2.75 -7.06 -14.15
CA THR A 172 2.46 -7.49 -12.77
C THR A 172 3.61 -8.30 -12.19
N LEU A 173 4.26 -9.16 -13.00
CA LEU A 173 5.37 -9.99 -12.54
C LEU A 173 6.57 -9.14 -12.12
N ASP A 174 6.98 -8.17 -12.96
CA ASP A 174 8.07 -7.25 -12.61
C ASP A 174 7.81 -6.54 -11.29
N TYR A 175 6.57 -6.07 -11.10
CA TYR A 175 6.15 -5.38 -9.89
C TYR A 175 6.19 -6.28 -8.65
N ALA A 176 5.73 -7.52 -8.79
CA ALA A 176 5.73 -8.49 -7.71
C ALA A 176 7.17 -8.89 -7.31
N LEU A 177 8.04 -9.14 -8.31
CA LEU A 177 9.45 -9.46 -8.11
C LEU A 177 10.20 -8.30 -7.43
N GLN A 178 10.10 -7.07 -7.93
CA GLN A 178 10.73 -5.89 -7.31
C GLN A 178 10.30 -5.71 -5.85
N THR A 179 9.01 -5.95 -5.57
CA THR A 179 8.52 -5.86 -4.20
C THR A 179 9.09 -6.98 -3.33
N TYR A 180 9.14 -8.21 -3.84
CA TYR A 180 9.68 -9.36 -3.11
C TYR A 180 11.17 -9.21 -2.82
N GLU A 181 11.97 -8.84 -3.82
CA GLU A 181 13.41 -8.56 -3.67
C GLU A 181 13.67 -7.49 -2.61
N ARG A 182 12.87 -6.41 -2.64
CA ARG A 182 12.98 -5.35 -1.63
C ARG A 182 12.63 -5.83 -0.24
N LEU A 183 11.61 -6.68 -0.10
CA LEU A 183 11.25 -7.27 1.20
C LEU A 183 12.37 -8.15 1.73
N LEU A 184 12.95 -9.01 0.90
CA LEU A 184 14.10 -9.84 1.28
C LEU A 184 15.29 -8.99 1.72
N ALA A 185 15.63 -7.94 0.97
CA ALA A 185 16.70 -6.99 1.32
C ALA A 185 16.46 -6.26 2.65
N LEU A 186 15.21 -6.16 3.10
CA LEU A 186 14.83 -5.61 4.39
C LEU A 186 14.72 -6.66 5.50
N GLY A 187 15.02 -7.92 5.20
CA GLY A 187 14.85 -9.04 6.14
C GLY A 187 13.39 -9.40 6.42
N ILE A 188 12.47 -9.00 5.55
CA ILE A 188 11.04 -9.29 5.67
C ILE A 188 10.71 -10.54 4.86
N ASP A 189 10.39 -11.64 5.56
CA ASP A 189 9.84 -12.83 4.93
C ASP A 189 8.34 -12.64 4.63
N ASP A 190 7.95 -12.89 3.38
CA ASP A 190 6.55 -12.89 2.93
C ASP A 190 6.23 -14.20 2.22
N PRO A 191 5.88 -15.25 2.96
CA PRO A 191 5.62 -16.57 2.38
C PRO A 191 4.44 -16.55 1.41
N ASN A 192 3.44 -15.70 1.62
CA ASN A 192 2.31 -15.59 0.70
C ASN A 192 2.74 -15.07 -0.67
N LEU A 193 3.64 -14.09 -0.71
CA LEU A 193 4.17 -13.56 -1.97
C LEU A 193 5.14 -14.57 -2.61
N ALA A 194 5.99 -15.23 -1.82
CA ALA A 194 6.87 -16.29 -2.30
C ALA A 194 6.08 -17.41 -2.97
N ASP A 195 4.98 -17.86 -2.35
CA ASP A 195 4.11 -18.90 -2.91
C ASP A 195 3.40 -18.43 -4.21
N LEU A 196 2.98 -17.17 -4.29
CA LEU A 196 2.40 -16.63 -5.52
C LEU A 196 3.43 -16.59 -6.66
N LEU A 197 4.67 -16.21 -6.38
CA LEU A 197 5.73 -16.14 -7.39
C LEU A 197 6.12 -17.51 -7.97
N ARG A 198 5.83 -18.61 -7.28
CA ARG A 198 5.96 -19.98 -7.85
C ARG A 198 5.00 -20.25 -9.01
N PHE A 199 4.03 -19.35 -9.24
CA PHE A 199 3.12 -19.45 -10.40
C PHE A 199 3.65 -18.71 -11.63
N ALA A 200 4.76 -17.99 -11.49
CA ALA A 200 5.46 -17.39 -12.63
C ALA A 200 5.99 -18.46 -13.58
N PRO A 201 6.12 -18.15 -14.90
CA PRO A 201 6.65 -19.07 -15.90
C PRO A 201 8.12 -19.44 -15.64
#